data_a01bae90bcf9772d1e975cf716a464a1
#
_entry.id   a01bae90bcf9772d1e975cf716a464a1
#
_cell.length_a   1.000
_cell.length_b   1.000
_cell.length_c   1.000
_cell.angle_alpha   90.00
_cell.angle_beta   90.00
_cell.angle_gamma   90.00
#
_symmetry.space_group_name_H-M   'P 1'
#
loop_
_entity.id
_entity.type
_entity.pdbx_description
1 polymer ?
#
loop_
_entity_poly.entity_id
_entity_poly.type
_entity_poly.pdbx_seq_one_letter_code
_entity_poly.pdbx_strand_id
1 'polypeptide(L)'
;MNDTLSPAPKTSPRPARRRLGLRGLLAGLSALLLALPVHAEVDPDAAQDPPARVGRVSLLRGPADLSRERGAAWEPARANQPVTTETALWVPPGSQAELRIGSAAVRLDGNTQAVFSQLDDHGIAIDVAQGTVRARVRNLPTGDAFSLSAEGVRAEALQPGDYRVAYDPDLRAYTVRALAGRLRVVTPTNSVNLEAGQESLVERGGGTLQLRAIGPRDDFDRWAEARDREHDRLIASRYVSPETTGIEALDEHGRWEIDSGYGAIWYPAAVPYGWAPYRYGHWAWLAPWGWTWVDDSPWGFAPFHYGRWALVDHRWGWVPGPIVARPVWTPALVGWVGGQSGHLSWSIGFGAPIGWFPLAPYEVYYPPYRHSVVYVERINVWRERGP
;
A
#
# COMPACT_ATOMS: atom_id res chain seq x y z
N MET A 1 75.64 -11.83 66.75
CA MET A 1 76.08 -10.61 67.46
C MET A 1 74.86 -9.70 67.38
N ASN A 2 74.04 -9.80 68.41
CA ASN A 2 73.91 -8.83 69.48
C ASN A 2 73.43 -7.48 68.95
N ASP A 3 72.45 -6.83 69.42
CA ASP A 3 71.71 -6.85 70.68
C ASP A 3 70.45 -5.97 70.49
N THR A 4 69.32 -6.41 70.98
CA THR A 4 68.59 -6.01 72.19
C THR A 4 67.97 -4.60 72.22
N LEU A 5 66.71 -4.59 72.52
CA LEU A 5 65.89 -4.14 73.64
C LEU A 5 64.84 -3.07 73.28
N SER A 6 63.60 -3.40 73.28
CA SER A 6 62.48 -3.20 74.25
C SER A 6 62.33 -1.84 74.98
N PRO A 7 61.18 -1.40 75.51
CA PRO A 7 59.76 -1.50 75.13
C PRO A 7 58.96 -0.18 75.34
N ALA A 8 57.76 -0.20 74.83
CA ALA A 8 56.45 0.44 75.23
C ALA A 8 56.38 1.88 75.82
N PRO A 9 55.25 2.57 75.68
CA PRO A 9 54.01 2.17 76.29
C PRO A 9 52.74 2.42 75.48
N LYS A 10 51.70 1.76 75.93
CA LYS A 10 50.33 1.78 75.49
C LYS A 10 49.63 3.13 75.70
N THR A 11 48.87 3.62 74.67
CA THR A 11 47.73 4.52 74.86
C THR A 11 46.59 4.06 74.03
N SER A 12 45.39 4.03 74.68
CA SER A 12 44.11 3.55 74.17
C SER A 12 43.49 4.44 73.10
N PRO A 13 42.76 3.86 72.14
CA PRO A 13 42.10 4.67 71.12
C PRO A 13 40.74 5.15 71.55
N ARG A 14 40.47 6.43 71.31
CA ARG A 14 39.16 7.05 71.38
C ARG A 14 38.37 6.77 70.09
N PRO A 15 37.02 6.64 70.10
CA PRO A 15 36.23 6.28 68.92
C PRO A 15 36.09 7.44 67.95
N ALA A 16 36.45 7.23 66.69
CA ALA A 16 36.22 8.16 65.58
C ALA A 16 34.77 8.18 65.18
N ARG A 17 34.13 9.35 65.31
CA ARG A 17 32.80 9.64 64.74
C ARG A 17 32.89 9.55 63.20
N ARG A 18 32.20 8.56 62.58
CA ARG A 18 31.94 8.51 61.14
C ARG A 18 31.03 9.69 60.75
N ARG A 19 31.57 10.68 60.07
CA ARG A 19 30.79 11.61 59.26
C ARG A 19 30.38 10.88 57.98
N LEU A 20 29.10 10.47 57.86
CA LEU A 20 28.55 10.06 56.59
C LEU A 20 28.53 11.30 55.65
N GLY A 21 29.35 11.23 54.65
CA GLY A 21 29.47 12.29 53.67
C GLY A 21 28.21 12.34 52.75
N LEU A 22 27.68 13.55 52.67
CA LEU A 22 26.55 13.99 51.83
C LEU A 22 26.78 13.81 50.30
N ARG A 23 27.84 13.09 49.90
CA ARG A 23 28.21 12.86 48.49
C ARG A 23 27.53 11.66 47.85
N GLY A 24 26.92 10.76 48.62
CA GLY A 24 26.26 9.56 48.12
C GLY A 24 24.79 9.83 47.66
N LEU A 25 24.16 10.90 48.07
CA LEU A 25 22.74 11.19 47.71
C LEU A 25 22.58 11.98 46.42
N LEU A 26 23.61 12.65 45.91
CA LEU A 26 23.57 13.39 44.65
C LEU A 26 23.83 12.49 43.42
N ALA A 27 24.50 11.35 43.58
CA ALA A 27 24.74 10.38 42.49
C ALA A 27 23.50 9.53 42.19
N GLY A 28 22.63 9.32 43.18
CA GLY A 28 21.39 8.57 43.01
C GLY A 28 20.26 9.35 42.32
N LEU A 29 20.25 10.67 42.42
CA LEU A 29 19.24 11.51 41.78
C LEU A 29 19.54 11.77 40.28
N SER A 30 20.81 11.76 39.89
CA SER A 30 21.21 11.98 38.48
C SER A 30 20.94 10.76 37.57
N ALA A 31 20.87 9.56 38.13
CA ALA A 31 20.54 8.35 37.37
C ALA A 31 19.02 8.14 37.12
N LEU A 32 18.17 8.80 37.91
CA LEU A 32 16.72 8.71 37.78
C LEU A 32 16.12 9.71 36.78
N LEU A 33 16.90 10.68 36.31
CA LEU A 33 16.47 11.68 35.33
C LEU A 33 16.74 11.28 33.87
N LEU A 34 17.38 10.14 33.63
CA LEU A 34 17.73 9.67 32.29
C LEU A 34 16.78 8.60 31.73
N ALA A 35 15.75 8.24 32.46
CA ALA A 35 14.72 7.27 32.02
C ALA A 35 13.33 7.92 31.87
N LEU A 36 13.28 9.14 31.33
CA LEU A 36 12.02 9.63 30.78
C LEU A 36 11.81 8.89 29.45
N PRO A 37 10.67 8.23 29.27
CA PRO A 37 10.35 7.68 27.97
C PRO A 37 10.38 8.86 26.98
N VAL A 38 11.17 8.73 25.93
CA VAL A 38 11.03 9.56 24.74
C VAL A 38 9.62 9.26 24.24
N HIS A 39 8.66 10.11 24.61
CA HIS A 39 7.39 10.14 23.94
C HIS A 39 7.74 10.57 22.51
N ALA A 40 7.68 9.63 21.56
CA ALA A 40 7.62 9.99 20.15
C ALA A 40 6.45 10.99 20.06
N GLU A 41 6.78 12.23 19.75
CA GLU A 41 5.79 13.28 19.49
C GLU A 41 4.96 12.76 18.31
N VAL A 42 3.73 12.33 18.60
CA VAL A 42 2.79 11.91 17.55
C VAL A 42 2.49 13.20 16.80
N ASP A 43 2.97 13.28 15.57
CA ASP A 43 2.65 14.37 14.64
C ASP A 43 1.12 14.51 14.58
N PRO A 44 0.52 15.58 15.08
CA PRO A 44 -0.94 15.74 15.09
C PRO A 44 -1.52 15.82 13.68
N ASP A 45 -0.69 16.06 12.65
CA ASP A 45 -1.08 16.09 11.25
C ASP A 45 -0.97 14.71 10.57
N ALA A 46 -0.29 13.74 11.17
CA ALA A 46 -0.17 12.37 10.64
C ALA A 46 -1.53 11.66 10.49
N ALA A 47 -2.50 11.99 11.36
CA ALA A 47 -3.88 11.50 11.27
C ALA A 47 -4.67 12.08 10.08
N GLN A 48 -4.10 12.95 9.28
CA GLN A 48 -4.74 13.68 8.19
C GLN A 48 -4.06 13.42 6.83
N ASP A 49 -3.01 12.60 6.80
CA ASP A 49 -2.37 12.18 5.55
C ASP A 49 -3.36 11.38 4.71
N PRO A 50 -3.40 11.60 3.39
CA PRO A 50 -4.15 10.73 2.52
C PRO A 50 -3.51 9.35 2.48
N PRO A 51 -4.27 8.27 2.21
CA PRO A 51 -3.73 6.93 2.09
C PRO A 51 -2.56 6.86 1.11
N ALA A 52 -1.47 6.21 1.50
CA ALA A 52 -0.35 5.95 0.60
C ALA A 52 -0.64 4.79 -0.37
N ARG A 53 -1.66 4.00 -0.07
CA ARG A 53 -2.08 2.83 -0.84
C ARG A 53 -3.32 3.13 -1.67
N VAL A 54 -3.20 2.97 -2.99
CA VAL A 54 -4.29 3.09 -3.96
C VAL A 54 -4.24 1.89 -4.89
N GLY A 55 -5.41 1.33 -5.16
CA GLY A 55 -5.54 0.26 -6.15
C GLY A 55 -5.74 0.78 -7.56
N ARG A 56 -5.70 -0.11 -8.53
CA ARG A 56 -6.03 0.16 -9.93
C ARG A 56 -6.91 -0.92 -10.53
N VAL A 57 -7.74 -0.56 -11.49
CA VAL A 57 -8.34 -1.52 -12.42
C VAL A 57 -7.23 -1.97 -13.38
N SER A 58 -6.78 -3.22 -13.22
CA SER A 58 -5.64 -3.77 -13.97
C SER A 58 -6.06 -4.43 -15.29
N LEU A 59 -7.13 -5.21 -15.24
CA LEU A 59 -7.61 -5.95 -16.41
C LEU A 59 -9.14 -6.06 -16.38
N LEU A 60 -9.75 -5.85 -17.53
CA LEU A 60 -11.18 -6.11 -17.77
C LEU A 60 -11.31 -7.12 -18.92
N ARG A 61 -12.04 -8.18 -18.68
CA ARG A 61 -12.49 -9.14 -19.70
C ARG A 61 -13.98 -8.99 -19.86
N GLY A 62 -14.41 -8.20 -20.85
CA GLY A 62 -15.78 -7.75 -21.04
C GLY A 62 -16.05 -6.43 -20.28
N PRO A 63 -17.30 -5.94 -20.31
CA PRO A 63 -17.70 -4.71 -19.64
C PRO A 63 -17.66 -4.86 -18.11
N ALA A 64 -17.47 -3.74 -17.43
CA ALA A 64 -17.67 -3.56 -16.00
C ALA A 64 -18.04 -2.10 -15.74
N ASP A 65 -18.71 -1.84 -14.64
CA ASP A 65 -19.02 -0.48 -14.20
C ASP A 65 -18.37 -0.20 -12.84
N LEU A 66 -17.97 1.04 -12.64
CA LEU A 66 -17.34 1.51 -11.43
C LEU A 66 -18.10 2.71 -10.88
N SER A 67 -18.28 2.75 -9.56
CA SER A 67 -18.75 3.93 -8.83
C SER A 67 -17.64 4.35 -7.86
N ARG A 68 -17.25 5.62 -7.86
CA ARG A 68 -16.07 6.11 -7.14
C ARG A 68 -16.27 6.21 -5.63
N GLU A 69 -17.52 6.45 -5.24
CA GLU A 69 -17.91 6.60 -3.83
C GLU A 69 -19.37 6.18 -3.65
N ARG A 70 -19.77 5.95 -2.43
CA ARG A 70 -21.15 5.54 -2.11
C ARG A 70 -22.15 6.58 -2.58
N GLY A 71 -23.10 6.14 -3.42
CA GLY A 71 -24.16 7.00 -3.97
C GLY A 71 -23.76 7.79 -5.21
N ALA A 72 -22.52 7.72 -5.67
CA ALA A 72 -22.11 8.29 -6.95
C ALA A 72 -22.69 7.50 -8.13
N ALA A 73 -22.73 8.14 -9.29
CA ALA A 73 -23.18 7.49 -10.52
C ALA A 73 -22.24 6.35 -10.92
N TRP A 74 -22.78 5.30 -11.49
CA TRP A 74 -22.03 4.25 -12.13
C TRP A 74 -21.53 4.71 -13.50
N GLU A 75 -20.26 4.49 -13.79
CA GLU A 75 -19.63 4.79 -15.07
C GLU A 75 -18.88 3.56 -15.60
N PRO A 76 -18.72 3.40 -16.92
CA PRO A 76 -17.96 2.31 -17.48
C PRO A 76 -16.52 2.29 -16.90
N ALA A 77 -16.15 1.16 -16.31
CA ALA A 77 -14.81 0.95 -15.78
C ALA A 77 -13.79 0.89 -16.91
N ARG A 78 -12.60 1.43 -16.67
CA ARG A 78 -11.48 1.44 -17.62
C ARG A 78 -10.19 1.00 -16.92
N ALA A 79 -9.26 0.45 -17.68
CA ALA A 79 -7.92 0.18 -17.18
C ALA A 79 -7.28 1.48 -16.65
N ASN A 80 -6.42 1.34 -15.65
CA ASN A 80 -5.74 2.42 -14.94
C ASN A 80 -6.62 3.35 -14.09
N GLN A 81 -7.93 3.14 -14.03
CA GLN A 81 -8.73 3.88 -13.06
C GLN A 81 -8.27 3.57 -11.63
N PRO A 82 -7.99 4.60 -10.82
CA PRO A 82 -7.69 4.40 -9.40
C PRO A 82 -8.87 3.80 -8.64
N VAL A 83 -8.54 2.95 -7.67
CA VAL A 83 -9.48 2.33 -6.74
C VAL A 83 -9.10 2.75 -5.33
N THR A 84 -10.04 3.31 -4.60
CA THR A 84 -9.87 3.85 -3.24
C THR A 84 -10.95 3.33 -2.31
N THR A 85 -10.94 3.72 -1.06
CA THR A 85 -12.07 3.46 -0.13
C THR A 85 -13.37 3.96 -0.73
N GLU A 86 -14.46 3.23 -0.54
CA GLU A 86 -15.82 3.43 -1.06
C GLU A 86 -15.98 3.19 -2.57
N THR A 87 -14.90 2.90 -3.31
CA THR A 87 -15.02 2.48 -4.72
C THR A 87 -15.79 1.16 -4.81
N ALA A 88 -16.82 1.14 -5.66
CA ALA A 88 -17.62 -0.05 -5.97
C ALA A 88 -17.42 -0.49 -7.42
N LEU A 89 -17.43 -1.79 -7.65
CA LEU A 89 -17.41 -2.40 -8.99
C LEU A 89 -18.63 -3.30 -9.17
N TRP A 90 -19.20 -3.22 -10.36
CA TRP A 90 -20.17 -4.16 -10.89
C TRP A 90 -19.56 -4.87 -12.12
N VAL A 91 -19.51 -6.19 -12.06
CA VAL A 91 -19.05 -7.05 -13.17
C VAL A 91 -20.23 -7.87 -13.65
N PRO A 92 -20.80 -7.58 -14.83
CA PRO A 92 -21.97 -8.30 -15.33
C PRO A 92 -21.64 -9.74 -15.71
N PRO A 93 -22.68 -10.58 -15.91
CA PRO A 93 -22.48 -11.98 -16.34
C PRO A 93 -21.61 -12.09 -17.59
N GLY A 94 -20.69 -13.06 -17.60
CA GLY A 94 -19.77 -13.31 -18.73
C GLY A 94 -18.57 -12.38 -18.78
N SER A 95 -18.44 -11.44 -17.84
CA SER A 95 -17.29 -10.55 -17.70
C SER A 95 -16.42 -10.94 -16.50
N GLN A 96 -15.18 -10.46 -16.46
CA GLN A 96 -14.26 -10.62 -15.32
C GLN A 96 -13.42 -9.35 -15.14
N ALA A 97 -13.06 -9.03 -13.90
CA ALA A 97 -12.21 -7.91 -13.59
C ALA A 97 -11.05 -8.34 -12.68
N GLU A 98 -9.87 -7.74 -12.90
CA GLU A 98 -8.73 -7.82 -11.99
C GLU A 98 -8.35 -6.42 -11.52
N LEU A 99 -8.17 -6.29 -10.20
CA LEU A 99 -7.65 -5.09 -9.56
C LEU A 99 -6.33 -5.43 -8.88
N ARG A 100 -5.40 -4.46 -8.89
CA ARG A 100 -4.13 -4.57 -8.22
C ARG A 100 -4.01 -3.52 -7.14
N ILE A 101 -3.46 -3.91 -5.99
CA ILE A 101 -3.24 -3.05 -4.83
C ILE A 101 -1.88 -3.47 -4.26
N GLY A 102 -0.81 -2.77 -4.68
CA GLY A 102 0.53 -3.25 -4.41
C GLY A 102 0.74 -4.67 -4.94
N SER A 103 1.25 -5.56 -4.12
CA SER A 103 1.45 -6.98 -4.45
C SER A 103 0.16 -7.81 -4.42
N ALA A 104 -0.92 -7.27 -3.85
CA ALA A 104 -2.21 -7.97 -3.80
C ALA A 104 -2.95 -7.90 -5.16
N ALA A 105 -3.68 -8.98 -5.46
CA ALA A 105 -4.60 -9.05 -6.58
C ALA A 105 -5.99 -9.40 -6.10
N VAL A 106 -6.99 -8.62 -6.52
CA VAL A 106 -8.41 -8.87 -6.25
C VAL A 106 -9.10 -9.11 -7.57
N ARG A 107 -9.81 -10.22 -7.70
CA ARG A 107 -10.48 -10.65 -8.93
C ARG A 107 -11.95 -10.85 -8.68
N LEU A 108 -12.75 -10.35 -9.57
CA LEU A 108 -14.20 -10.46 -9.57
C LEU A 108 -14.63 -11.30 -10.78
N ASP A 109 -15.43 -12.31 -10.54
CA ASP A 109 -16.07 -13.10 -11.60
C ASP A 109 -17.34 -12.43 -12.10
N GLY A 110 -17.96 -12.99 -13.13
CA GLY A 110 -19.24 -12.47 -13.63
C GLY A 110 -20.34 -12.45 -12.57
N ASN A 111 -21.30 -11.53 -12.73
CA ASN A 111 -22.39 -11.31 -11.79
C ASN A 111 -21.93 -10.93 -10.37
N THR A 112 -20.85 -10.15 -10.27
CA THR A 112 -20.26 -9.75 -8.98
C THR A 112 -20.38 -8.27 -8.74
N GLN A 113 -20.86 -7.90 -7.54
CA GLN A 113 -20.79 -6.56 -7.00
C GLN A 113 -19.96 -6.54 -5.72
N ALA A 114 -18.94 -5.69 -5.69
CA ALA A 114 -18.05 -5.54 -4.55
C ALA A 114 -17.75 -4.07 -4.28
N VAL A 115 -17.56 -3.73 -3.00
CA VAL A 115 -17.20 -2.38 -2.52
C VAL A 115 -15.94 -2.47 -1.69
N PHE A 116 -14.97 -1.61 -1.93
CA PHE A 116 -13.79 -1.44 -1.08
C PHE A 116 -14.16 -0.59 0.12
N SER A 117 -14.68 -1.19 1.18
CA SER A 117 -15.10 -0.50 2.40
C SER A 117 -13.92 0.07 3.19
N GLN A 118 -12.72 -0.45 2.96
CA GLN A 118 -11.45 0.10 3.43
C GLN A 118 -10.36 -0.18 2.40
N LEU A 119 -9.60 0.86 2.06
CA LEU A 119 -8.37 0.77 1.28
C LEU A 119 -7.44 1.90 1.70
N ASP A 120 -6.57 1.62 2.66
CA ASP A 120 -5.68 2.58 3.29
C ASP A 120 -4.37 1.91 3.75
N ASP A 121 -3.58 2.63 4.54
CA ASP A 121 -2.30 2.17 5.06
C ASP A 121 -2.43 1.09 6.16
N HIS A 122 -3.62 0.88 6.68
CA HIS A 122 -3.91 -0.11 7.74
C HIS A 122 -4.54 -1.39 7.21
N GLY A 123 -5.14 -1.36 6.01
CA GLY A 123 -5.74 -2.57 5.49
C GLY A 123 -6.55 -2.42 4.21
N ILE A 124 -7.06 -3.56 3.81
CA ILE A 124 -7.98 -3.73 2.68
C ILE A 124 -9.18 -4.52 3.17
N ALA A 125 -10.36 -3.91 3.10
CA ALA A 125 -11.62 -4.61 3.35
C ALA A 125 -12.55 -4.47 2.14
N ILE A 126 -13.11 -5.59 1.72
CA ILE A 126 -13.95 -5.67 0.53
C ILE A 126 -15.28 -6.31 0.93
N ASP A 127 -16.37 -5.60 0.69
CA ASP A 127 -17.72 -6.08 0.92
C ASP A 127 -18.30 -6.63 -0.39
N VAL A 128 -18.58 -7.92 -0.40
CA VAL A 128 -19.11 -8.67 -1.53
C VAL A 128 -20.64 -8.74 -1.40
N ALA A 129 -21.33 -7.87 -2.12
CA ALA A 129 -22.80 -7.82 -2.09
C ALA A 129 -23.41 -9.05 -2.79
N GLN A 130 -22.78 -9.49 -3.88
CA GLN A 130 -23.15 -10.71 -4.60
C GLN A 130 -21.99 -11.21 -5.47
N GLY A 131 -22.09 -12.46 -5.94
CA GLY A 131 -21.15 -13.07 -6.87
C GLY A 131 -19.93 -13.66 -6.20
N THR A 132 -18.76 -13.55 -6.86
CA THR A 132 -17.53 -14.21 -6.46
C THR A 132 -16.34 -13.26 -6.49
N VAL A 133 -15.63 -13.18 -5.37
CA VAL A 133 -14.36 -12.46 -5.24
C VAL A 133 -13.27 -13.43 -4.82
N ARG A 134 -12.12 -13.37 -5.49
CA ARG A 134 -10.89 -14.08 -5.11
C ARG A 134 -9.75 -13.09 -4.94
N ALA A 135 -9.02 -13.22 -3.84
CA ALA A 135 -7.92 -12.33 -3.50
C ALA A 135 -6.64 -13.11 -3.23
N ARG A 136 -5.58 -12.78 -4.00
CA ARG A 136 -4.22 -13.22 -3.72
C ARG A 136 -3.50 -12.14 -2.91
N VAL A 137 -3.26 -12.41 -1.64
CA VAL A 137 -2.54 -11.54 -0.69
C VAL A 137 -1.12 -12.07 -0.56
N ARG A 138 -0.14 -11.39 -1.19
CA ARG A 138 1.27 -11.83 -1.19
C ARG A 138 2.02 -11.31 0.03
N ASN A 139 1.60 -10.16 0.54
CA ASN A 139 2.20 -9.52 1.70
C ASN A 139 1.11 -9.05 2.66
N LEU A 140 1.29 -9.33 3.93
CA LEU A 140 0.41 -8.90 5.02
C LEU A 140 1.29 -8.50 6.22
N PRO A 141 1.81 -7.27 6.24
CA PRO A 141 2.65 -6.80 7.33
C PRO A 141 1.92 -6.82 8.67
N THR A 142 2.69 -6.96 9.75
CA THR A 142 2.13 -6.85 11.11
C THR A 142 1.44 -5.50 11.31
N GLY A 143 0.21 -5.53 11.74
CA GLY A 143 -0.64 -4.35 11.93
C GLY A 143 -1.53 -4.03 10.73
N ASP A 144 -1.30 -4.64 9.55
CA ASP A 144 -2.20 -4.54 8.42
C ASP A 144 -3.29 -5.63 8.51
N ALA A 145 -4.47 -5.33 7.96
CA ALA A 145 -5.58 -6.26 7.87
C ALA A 145 -6.00 -6.48 6.41
N PHE A 146 -6.46 -7.70 6.10
CA PHE A 146 -7.15 -8.01 4.85
C PHE A 146 -8.41 -8.80 5.15
N SER A 147 -9.55 -8.36 4.62
CA SER A 147 -10.80 -9.09 4.79
C SER A 147 -11.71 -9.03 3.55
N LEU A 148 -12.46 -10.12 3.36
CA LEU A 148 -13.60 -10.21 2.47
C LEU A 148 -14.84 -10.41 3.30
N SER A 149 -15.82 -9.54 3.17
CA SER A 149 -17.09 -9.63 3.92
C SER A 149 -18.26 -9.86 2.97
N ALA A 150 -19.25 -10.59 3.41
CA ALA A 150 -20.54 -10.75 2.76
C ALA A 150 -21.62 -10.77 3.84
N GLU A 151 -22.90 -10.85 3.46
CA GLU A 151 -24.00 -10.80 4.43
C GLU A 151 -23.86 -11.91 5.50
N GLY A 152 -23.57 -11.50 6.75
CA GLY A 152 -23.44 -12.39 7.90
C GLY A 152 -22.12 -13.18 7.97
N VAL A 153 -21.14 -12.91 7.09
CA VAL A 153 -19.84 -13.57 7.14
C VAL A 153 -18.71 -12.59 6.88
N ARG A 154 -17.62 -12.71 7.63
CA ARG A 154 -16.36 -12.01 7.42
C ARG A 154 -15.21 -13.00 7.39
N ALA A 155 -14.44 -12.95 6.34
CA ALA A 155 -13.25 -13.76 6.11
C ALA A 155 -12.02 -12.90 6.29
N GLU A 156 -11.25 -13.10 7.37
CA GLU A 156 -10.07 -12.33 7.77
C GLU A 156 -8.81 -13.14 7.46
N ALA A 157 -7.91 -12.58 6.65
CA ALA A 157 -6.62 -13.20 6.40
C ALA A 157 -5.75 -13.15 7.67
N LEU A 158 -5.27 -14.31 8.11
CA LEU A 158 -4.34 -14.42 9.24
C LEU A 158 -2.88 -14.43 8.81
N GLN A 159 -2.62 -14.62 7.52
CA GLN A 159 -1.30 -14.60 6.89
C GLN A 159 -1.44 -14.36 5.39
N PRO A 160 -0.33 -14.10 4.66
CA PRO A 160 -0.37 -14.10 3.20
C PRO A 160 -0.97 -15.38 2.65
N GLY A 161 -1.81 -15.27 1.61
CA GLY A 161 -2.53 -16.43 1.09
C GLY A 161 -3.34 -16.15 -0.16
N ASP A 162 -4.27 -17.05 -0.45
CA ASP A 162 -5.17 -16.99 -1.58
C ASP A 162 -6.57 -17.38 -1.09
N TYR A 163 -7.49 -16.44 -1.14
CA TYR A 163 -8.77 -16.49 -0.45
C TYR A 163 -9.91 -16.20 -1.42
N ARG A 164 -11.02 -16.92 -1.27
CA ARG A 164 -12.18 -16.74 -2.13
C ARG A 164 -13.46 -16.71 -1.28
N VAL A 165 -14.34 -15.78 -1.61
CA VAL A 165 -15.73 -15.73 -1.16
C VAL A 165 -16.64 -15.80 -2.37
N ALA A 166 -17.58 -16.72 -2.38
CA ALA A 166 -18.54 -16.92 -3.46
C ALA A 166 -19.95 -17.13 -2.91
N TYR A 167 -20.93 -16.46 -3.48
CA TYR A 167 -22.34 -16.70 -3.17
C TYR A 167 -22.90 -17.78 -4.10
N ASP A 168 -23.54 -18.77 -3.53
CA ASP A 168 -24.28 -19.82 -4.23
C ASP A 168 -25.78 -19.54 -4.07
N PRO A 169 -26.50 -19.14 -5.14
CA PRO A 169 -27.92 -18.81 -5.07
C PRO A 169 -28.81 -20.04 -4.81
N ASP A 170 -28.40 -21.24 -5.27
CA ASP A 170 -29.16 -22.48 -5.11
C ASP A 170 -29.13 -22.95 -3.67
N LEU A 171 -27.98 -22.84 -3.03
CA LEU A 171 -27.78 -23.18 -1.61
C LEU A 171 -28.16 -22.02 -0.68
N ARG A 172 -28.37 -20.80 -1.18
CA ARG A 172 -28.52 -19.55 -0.42
C ARG A 172 -27.45 -19.38 0.64
N ALA A 173 -26.21 -19.69 0.28
CA ALA A 173 -25.06 -19.76 1.17
C ALA A 173 -23.82 -19.14 0.52
N TYR A 174 -22.89 -18.72 1.37
CA TYR A 174 -21.55 -18.32 0.94
C TYR A 174 -20.58 -19.49 1.11
N THR A 175 -19.75 -19.72 0.09
CA THR A 175 -18.58 -20.58 0.21
C THR A 175 -17.37 -19.70 0.44
N VAL A 176 -16.67 -19.90 1.56
CA VAL A 176 -15.42 -19.22 1.91
C VAL A 176 -14.28 -20.22 1.80
N ARG A 177 -13.26 -19.94 0.97
CA ARG A 177 -12.15 -20.85 0.68
C ARG A 177 -10.81 -20.26 1.09
N ALA A 178 -9.96 -21.06 1.74
CA ALA A 178 -8.55 -20.84 1.88
C ALA A 178 -7.80 -21.74 0.89
N LEU A 179 -7.52 -21.21 -0.33
CA LEU A 179 -6.76 -21.94 -1.36
C LEU A 179 -5.29 -22.06 -0.96
N ALA A 180 -4.77 -21.02 -0.28
CA ALA A 180 -3.44 -20.99 0.34
C ALA A 180 -3.48 -20.09 1.56
N GLY A 181 -2.55 -20.29 2.50
CA GLY A 181 -2.49 -19.50 3.71
C GLY A 181 -3.53 -19.95 4.75
N ARG A 182 -3.84 -19.07 5.70
CA ARG A 182 -4.80 -19.30 6.78
C ARG A 182 -5.76 -18.14 6.90
N LEU A 183 -7.05 -18.46 7.03
CA LEU A 183 -8.16 -17.53 7.03
C LEU A 183 -9.03 -17.77 8.28
N ARG A 184 -9.47 -16.72 8.92
CA ARG A 184 -10.48 -16.78 9.97
C ARG A 184 -11.84 -16.41 9.38
N VAL A 185 -12.80 -17.28 9.50
CA VAL A 185 -14.20 -17.01 9.14
C VAL A 185 -14.97 -16.67 10.39
N VAL A 186 -15.61 -15.51 10.40
CA VAL A 186 -16.39 -15.01 11.54
C VAL A 186 -17.82 -14.78 11.09
N THR A 187 -18.76 -15.26 11.86
CA THR A 187 -20.21 -15.00 11.75
C THR A 187 -20.71 -14.39 13.05
N PRO A 188 -21.94 -13.87 13.13
CA PRO A 188 -22.48 -13.33 14.38
C PRO A 188 -22.46 -14.28 15.57
N THR A 189 -22.51 -15.60 15.32
CA THR A 189 -22.62 -16.61 16.37
C THR A 189 -21.40 -17.52 16.51
N ASN A 190 -20.53 -17.59 15.48
CA ASN A 190 -19.44 -18.55 15.41
C ASN A 190 -18.18 -17.98 14.77
N SER A 191 -17.05 -18.64 15.01
CA SER A 191 -15.84 -18.42 14.24
C SER A 191 -15.04 -19.71 14.05
N VAL A 192 -14.38 -19.86 12.90
CA VAL A 192 -13.51 -20.99 12.59
C VAL A 192 -12.28 -20.52 11.81
N ASN A 193 -11.15 -21.17 12.01
CA ASN A 193 -9.97 -20.97 11.17
C ASN A 193 -9.98 -22.02 10.05
N LEU A 194 -9.72 -21.58 8.84
CA LEU A 194 -9.51 -22.42 7.66
C LEU A 194 -8.01 -22.48 7.38
N GLU A 195 -7.49 -23.69 7.27
CA GLU A 195 -6.16 -23.95 6.74
C GLU A 195 -6.20 -24.08 5.21
N ALA A 196 -5.05 -23.98 4.56
CA ALA A 196 -4.95 -24.20 3.11
C ALA A 196 -5.61 -25.52 2.67
N GLY A 197 -6.44 -25.47 1.65
CA GLY A 197 -7.20 -26.63 1.17
C GLY A 197 -8.53 -26.88 1.89
N GLN A 198 -8.95 -25.97 2.76
CA GLN A 198 -10.24 -26.03 3.45
C GLN A 198 -11.20 -24.95 2.95
N GLU A 199 -12.48 -25.26 3.02
CA GLU A 199 -13.56 -24.31 2.79
C GLU A 199 -14.63 -24.39 3.87
N SER A 200 -15.36 -23.32 4.06
CA SER A 200 -16.55 -23.26 4.89
C SER A 200 -17.77 -22.88 4.07
N LEU A 201 -18.85 -23.63 4.23
CA LEU A 201 -20.17 -23.21 3.77
C LEU A 201 -20.84 -22.46 4.90
N VAL A 202 -21.30 -21.23 4.62
CA VAL A 202 -21.96 -20.35 5.59
C VAL A 202 -23.32 -19.95 5.03
N GLU A 203 -24.40 -20.30 5.72
CA GLU A 203 -25.74 -19.86 5.34
C GLU A 203 -25.81 -18.33 5.32
N ARG A 204 -26.61 -17.80 4.40
CA ARG A 204 -26.85 -16.36 4.30
C ARG A 204 -27.37 -15.82 5.63
N GLY A 205 -26.82 -14.68 6.07
CA GLY A 205 -27.14 -14.11 7.39
C GLY A 205 -26.29 -14.68 8.55
N GLY A 206 -25.32 -15.58 8.26
CA GLY A 206 -24.35 -16.05 9.26
C GLY A 206 -24.85 -17.18 10.16
N GLY A 207 -25.74 -18.01 9.67
CA GLY A 207 -26.26 -19.18 10.38
C GLY A 207 -25.24 -20.30 10.55
N THR A 208 -25.56 -21.50 10.06
CA THR A 208 -24.71 -22.67 10.17
C THR A 208 -23.40 -22.50 9.44
N LEU A 209 -22.30 -22.93 10.07
CA LEU A 209 -20.97 -22.91 9.55
C LEU A 209 -20.46 -24.34 9.40
N GLN A 210 -20.28 -24.81 8.17
CA GLN A 210 -19.86 -26.19 7.88
C GLN A 210 -18.44 -26.19 7.29
N LEU A 211 -17.51 -26.82 7.98
CA LEU A 211 -16.14 -27.01 7.53
C LEU A 211 -16.03 -28.25 6.64
N ARG A 212 -15.37 -28.15 5.50
CA ARG A 212 -15.13 -29.26 4.57
C ARG A 212 -13.82 -29.08 3.79
N ALA A 213 -13.38 -30.13 3.12
CA ALA A 213 -12.29 -30.03 2.14
C ALA A 213 -12.74 -29.18 0.95
N ILE A 214 -11.80 -28.45 0.37
CA ILE A 214 -12.06 -27.58 -0.78
C ILE A 214 -12.57 -28.37 -1.97
N GLY A 215 -13.59 -27.87 -2.62
CA GLY A 215 -14.12 -28.43 -3.85
C GLY A 215 -13.18 -28.24 -5.05
N PRO A 216 -13.55 -28.81 -6.23
CA PRO A 216 -12.75 -28.68 -7.45
C PRO A 216 -12.62 -27.22 -7.88
N ARG A 217 -11.52 -26.91 -8.59
CA ARG A 217 -11.30 -25.59 -9.21
C ARG A 217 -12.17 -25.43 -10.44
N ASP A 218 -12.83 -24.26 -10.51
CA ASP A 218 -13.60 -23.83 -11.69
C ASP A 218 -12.74 -23.04 -12.70
N ASP A 219 -13.37 -22.49 -13.75
CA ASP A 219 -12.68 -21.71 -14.78
C ASP A 219 -12.14 -20.39 -14.24
N PHE A 220 -12.85 -19.78 -13.30
CA PHE A 220 -12.41 -18.57 -12.64
C PHE A 220 -11.15 -18.81 -11.79
N ASP A 221 -11.11 -19.91 -11.06
CA ASP A 221 -9.92 -20.33 -10.32
C ASP A 221 -8.72 -20.55 -11.23
N ARG A 222 -8.92 -21.24 -12.37
CA ARG A 222 -7.84 -21.48 -13.36
C ARG A 222 -7.32 -20.19 -14.00
N TRP A 223 -8.22 -19.26 -14.32
CA TRP A 223 -7.84 -17.96 -14.84
C TRP A 223 -7.03 -17.18 -13.79
N ALA A 224 -7.50 -17.11 -12.54
CA ALA A 224 -6.81 -16.40 -11.46
C ALA A 224 -5.40 -16.98 -11.22
N GLU A 225 -5.25 -18.30 -11.21
CA GLU A 225 -3.94 -18.97 -11.07
C GLU A 225 -3.00 -18.69 -12.25
N ALA A 226 -3.51 -18.59 -13.47
CA ALA A 226 -2.70 -18.21 -14.64
C ALA A 226 -2.14 -16.78 -14.46
N ARG A 227 -3.00 -15.83 -14.05
CA ARG A 227 -2.60 -14.45 -13.75
C ARG A 227 -1.58 -14.36 -12.61
N ASP A 228 -1.71 -15.22 -11.59
CA ASP A 228 -0.72 -15.28 -10.50
C ASP A 228 0.64 -15.76 -10.98
N ARG A 229 0.69 -16.81 -11.82
CA ARG A 229 1.94 -17.29 -12.40
C ARG A 229 2.65 -16.26 -13.27
N GLU A 230 1.91 -15.41 -14.00
CA GLU A 230 2.47 -14.29 -14.75
C GLU A 230 3.10 -13.26 -13.81
N HIS A 231 2.37 -12.86 -12.77
CA HIS A 231 2.86 -11.90 -11.79
C HIS A 231 4.10 -12.40 -11.02
N ASP A 232 4.12 -13.68 -10.66
CA ASP A 232 5.22 -14.27 -9.87
C ASP A 232 6.56 -14.35 -10.66
N ARG A 233 6.53 -14.04 -11.98
CA ARG A 233 7.70 -14.02 -12.88
C ARG A 233 8.15 -12.60 -13.25
N LEU A 234 7.55 -11.56 -12.68
CA LEU A 234 7.85 -10.17 -13.04
C LEU A 234 9.32 -9.80 -12.82
N ILE A 235 9.95 -9.30 -13.86
CA ILE A 235 11.31 -8.73 -13.84
C ILE A 235 11.30 -7.39 -13.12
N ALA A 236 10.24 -6.61 -13.27
CA ALA A 236 10.05 -5.30 -12.65
C ALA A 236 10.28 -5.33 -11.13
N SER A 237 9.91 -6.43 -10.44
CA SER A 237 10.11 -6.61 -9.00
C SER A 237 11.58 -6.58 -8.54
N ARG A 238 12.54 -6.68 -9.47
CA ARG A 238 13.97 -6.52 -9.18
C ARG A 238 14.39 -5.06 -9.03
N TYR A 239 13.63 -4.15 -9.61
CA TYR A 239 13.97 -2.73 -9.72
C TYR A 239 13.00 -1.82 -8.98
N VAL A 240 11.81 -2.34 -8.64
CA VAL A 240 10.71 -1.60 -8.00
C VAL A 240 10.18 -2.38 -6.83
N SER A 241 9.73 -1.68 -5.78
CA SER A 241 9.04 -2.34 -4.67
C SER A 241 7.85 -3.16 -5.18
N PRO A 242 7.69 -4.42 -4.77
CA PRO A 242 6.49 -5.22 -5.09
C PRO A 242 5.18 -4.57 -4.63
N GLU A 243 5.26 -3.67 -3.64
CA GLU A 243 4.11 -2.92 -3.13
C GLU A 243 3.77 -1.68 -3.97
N THR A 244 4.48 -1.41 -5.06
CA THR A 244 4.11 -0.39 -6.03
C THR A 244 2.99 -0.92 -6.92
N THR A 245 1.81 -0.33 -6.84
CA THR A 245 0.66 -0.72 -7.68
C THR A 245 0.95 -0.44 -9.15
N GLY A 246 0.73 -1.42 -10.02
CA GLY A 246 0.82 -1.23 -11.47
C GLY A 246 2.12 -1.71 -12.12
N ILE A 247 3.05 -2.30 -11.37
CA ILE A 247 4.33 -2.78 -11.92
C ILE A 247 4.17 -3.98 -12.86
N GLU A 248 3.05 -4.70 -12.75
CA GLU A 248 2.78 -5.90 -13.54
C GLU A 248 2.64 -5.62 -15.04
N ALA A 249 2.39 -4.38 -15.44
CA ALA A 249 2.29 -3.99 -16.84
C ALA A 249 3.64 -3.57 -17.46
N LEU A 250 4.68 -3.40 -16.66
CA LEU A 250 5.95 -2.83 -17.14
C LEU A 250 6.72 -3.81 -18.02
N ASP A 251 6.74 -5.09 -17.65
CA ASP A 251 7.54 -6.10 -18.38
C ASP A 251 7.02 -6.39 -19.77
N GLU A 252 5.71 -6.28 -19.99
CA GLU A 252 5.07 -6.48 -21.30
C GLU A 252 5.26 -5.27 -22.22
N HIS A 253 5.33 -4.05 -21.64
CA HIS A 253 5.23 -2.82 -22.40
C HIS A 253 6.52 -2.00 -22.45
N GLY A 254 7.62 -2.50 -21.93
CA GLY A 254 8.88 -1.78 -21.95
C GLY A 254 10.10 -2.62 -21.61
N ARG A 255 11.23 -1.97 -21.43
CA ARG A 255 12.49 -2.60 -21.07
C ARG A 255 13.23 -1.83 -20.01
N TRP A 256 14.02 -2.52 -19.23
CA TRP A 256 14.88 -1.98 -18.21
C TRP A 256 16.30 -1.79 -18.76
N GLU A 257 16.89 -0.63 -18.50
CA GLU A 257 18.29 -0.32 -18.76
C GLU A 257 18.92 0.19 -17.46
N ILE A 258 20.23 -0.03 -17.30
CA ILE A 258 20.98 0.48 -16.13
C ILE A 258 21.78 1.70 -16.57
N ASP A 259 21.49 2.83 -15.97
CA ASP A 259 22.17 4.10 -16.17
C ASP A 259 23.14 4.38 -15.01
N SER A 260 24.27 5.02 -15.31
CA SER A 260 25.31 5.31 -14.30
C SER A 260 24.91 6.39 -13.30
N GLY A 261 24.01 7.32 -13.69
CA GLY A 261 23.56 8.43 -12.84
C GLY A 261 22.26 8.12 -12.10
N TYR A 262 21.34 7.42 -12.76
CA TYR A 262 19.99 7.18 -12.24
C TYR A 262 19.74 5.75 -11.76
N GLY A 263 20.63 4.80 -12.05
CA GLY A 263 20.41 3.39 -11.77
C GLY A 263 19.46 2.75 -12.76
N ALA A 264 18.47 1.98 -12.29
CA ALA A 264 17.50 1.34 -13.16
C ALA A 264 16.53 2.35 -13.77
N ILE A 265 16.40 2.34 -15.09
CA ILE A 265 15.45 3.15 -15.87
C ILE A 265 14.59 2.20 -16.70
N TRP A 266 13.29 2.42 -16.68
CA TRP A 266 12.35 1.73 -17.55
C TRP A 266 11.96 2.60 -18.73
N TYR A 267 12.09 2.05 -19.93
CA TYR A 267 11.72 2.72 -21.18
C TYR A 267 10.50 2.04 -21.80
N PRO A 268 9.42 2.78 -22.12
CA PRO A 268 8.28 2.22 -22.84
C PRO A 268 8.70 1.78 -24.26
N ALA A 269 8.21 0.58 -24.68
CA ALA A 269 8.61 -0.01 -25.96
C ALA A 269 7.94 0.65 -27.16
N ALA A 270 6.69 1.08 -27.02
CA ALA A 270 5.89 1.61 -28.12
C ALA A 270 5.21 2.93 -27.71
N VAL A 271 5.84 4.04 -28.08
CA VAL A 271 5.29 5.38 -27.92
C VAL A 271 5.38 6.18 -29.22
N PRO A 272 4.42 7.08 -29.52
CA PRO A 272 4.48 7.92 -30.70
C PRO A 272 5.74 8.80 -30.77
N TYR A 273 6.13 9.19 -31.97
CA TYR A 273 7.21 10.18 -32.13
C TYR A 273 6.86 11.49 -31.40
N GLY A 274 7.81 12.03 -30.64
CA GLY A 274 7.62 13.23 -29.82
C GLY A 274 6.72 13.00 -28.60
N TRP A 275 6.54 11.76 -28.20
CA TRP A 275 5.85 11.41 -26.95
C TRP A 275 6.59 11.99 -25.73
N ALA A 276 5.81 12.43 -24.77
CA ALA A 276 6.29 12.85 -23.45
C ALA A 276 5.31 12.35 -22.38
N PRO A 277 5.77 12.14 -21.14
CA PRO A 277 4.90 11.77 -20.02
C PRO A 277 3.80 12.82 -19.78
N TYR A 278 2.67 12.39 -19.26
CA TYR A 278 1.50 13.23 -18.94
C TYR A 278 0.92 13.98 -20.14
N ARG A 279 0.97 13.38 -21.32
CA ARG A 279 0.46 13.99 -22.56
C ARG A 279 -0.75 13.26 -23.16
N TYR A 280 -0.83 11.95 -22.96
CA TYR A 280 -1.89 11.10 -23.52
C TYR A 280 -2.68 10.45 -22.39
N GLY A 281 -3.76 11.08 -21.99
CA GLY A 281 -4.61 10.74 -20.88
C GLY A 281 -5.51 11.90 -20.50
N HIS A 282 -6.05 11.87 -19.30
CA HIS A 282 -6.94 12.91 -18.82
C HIS A 282 -6.80 13.11 -17.31
N TRP A 283 -7.24 14.28 -16.85
CA TRP A 283 -7.33 14.61 -15.45
C TRP A 283 -8.70 14.23 -14.91
N ALA A 284 -8.74 13.48 -13.81
CA ALA A 284 -9.92 13.13 -13.06
C ALA A 284 -9.82 13.66 -11.62
N TRP A 285 -10.94 14.05 -11.03
CA TRP A 285 -10.96 14.44 -9.63
C TRP A 285 -11.08 13.22 -8.73
N LEU A 286 -10.18 13.06 -7.77
CA LEU A 286 -10.15 11.96 -6.81
C LEU A 286 -9.91 12.51 -5.39
N ALA A 287 -10.91 12.42 -4.51
CA ALA A 287 -10.72 12.80 -3.10
C ALA A 287 -9.84 11.77 -2.38
N PRO A 288 -8.99 12.19 -1.42
CA PRO A 288 -8.73 13.56 -0.98
C PRO A 288 -7.64 14.29 -1.79
N TRP A 289 -7.02 13.66 -2.77
CA TRP A 289 -5.83 14.18 -3.49
C TRP A 289 -6.15 15.27 -4.51
N GLY A 290 -7.39 15.34 -5.03
CA GLY A 290 -7.76 16.29 -6.07
C GLY A 290 -7.46 15.80 -7.49
N TRP A 291 -6.93 16.68 -8.36
CA TRP A 291 -6.65 16.35 -9.74
C TRP A 291 -5.62 15.23 -9.88
N THR A 292 -6.06 14.14 -10.46
CA THR A 292 -5.33 12.88 -10.63
C THR A 292 -5.19 12.58 -12.12
N TRP A 293 -3.99 12.25 -12.55
CA TRP A 293 -3.74 11.83 -13.92
C TRP A 293 -4.18 10.39 -14.13
N VAL A 294 -4.91 10.13 -15.20
CA VAL A 294 -5.27 8.79 -15.68
C VAL A 294 -4.71 8.68 -17.10
N ASP A 295 -3.67 7.86 -17.26
CA ASP A 295 -3.00 7.66 -18.54
C ASP A 295 -3.72 6.63 -19.39
N ASP A 296 -3.76 6.83 -20.71
CA ASP A 296 -4.45 5.94 -21.65
C ASP A 296 -3.59 4.71 -22.02
N SER A 297 -2.29 4.72 -21.70
CA SER A 297 -1.40 3.58 -22.00
C SER A 297 -1.68 2.41 -21.06
N PRO A 298 -1.63 1.14 -21.51
CA PRO A 298 -1.91 -0.01 -20.64
C PRO A 298 -0.94 -0.15 -19.45
N TRP A 299 0.26 0.42 -19.56
CA TRP A 299 1.27 0.48 -18.50
C TRP A 299 1.21 1.79 -17.68
N GLY A 300 0.26 2.65 -17.96
CA GLY A 300 0.17 4.02 -17.50
C GLY A 300 -0.30 4.21 -16.06
N PHE A 301 0.08 3.34 -15.11
CA PHE A 301 -0.22 3.56 -13.71
C PHE A 301 1.05 3.79 -12.89
N ALA A 302 1.90 2.79 -12.70
CA ALA A 302 3.09 2.93 -11.87
C ALA A 302 3.98 4.14 -12.27
N PRO A 303 4.33 4.36 -13.55
CA PRO A 303 5.21 5.44 -13.95
C PRO A 303 4.64 6.86 -13.78
N PHE A 304 3.32 6.98 -13.58
CA PHE A 304 2.66 8.29 -13.42
C PHE A 304 2.31 8.62 -11.96
N HIS A 305 2.36 7.61 -11.09
CA HIS A 305 1.99 7.77 -9.69
C HIS A 305 3.15 7.54 -8.71
N TYR A 306 4.29 7.04 -9.22
CA TYR A 306 5.51 6.78 -8.45
C TYR A 306 6.74 7.17 -9.25
N GLY A 307 7.87 7.33 -8.56
CA GLY A 307 9.15 7.62 -9.23
C GLY A 307 9.20 8.99 -9.90
N ARG A 308 10.03 9.10 -10.93
CA ARG A 308 10.25 10.35 -11.70
C ARG A 308 10.54 10.02 -13.16
N TRP A 309 10.43 11.02 -14.03
CA TRP A 309 10.76 10.88 -15.45
C TRP A 309 12.06 11.60 -15.78
N ALA A 310 12.94 10.94 -16.51
CA ALA A 310 14.19 11.51 -17.01
C ALA A 310 14.22 11.48 -18.54
N LEU A 311 14.73 12.56 -19.15
CA LEU A 311 15.02 12.58 -20.58
C LEU A 311 16.52 12.26 -20.78
N VAL A 312 16.82 11.01 -21.15
CA VAL A 312 18.18 10.51 -21.38
C VAL A 312 18.34 10.20 -22.86
N ASP A 313 19.35 10.77 -23.50
CA ASP A 313 19.61 10.60 -24.94
C ASP A 313 18.36 10.78 -25.82
N HIS A 314 17.62 11.86 -25.56
CA HIS A 314 16.36 12.19 -26.24
C HIS A 314 15.23 11.15 -26.08
N ARG A 315 15.32 10.25 -25.11
CA ARG A 315 14.30 9.26 -24.77
C ARG A 315 13.79 9.50 -23.35
N TRP A 316 12.49 9.52 -23.19
CA TRP A 316 11.87 9.53 -21.86
C TRP A 316 11.96 8.16 -21.21
N GLY A 317 12.58 8.09 -20.03
CA GLY A 317 12.68 6.91 -19.21
C GLY A 317 12.14 7.17 -17.80
N TRP A 318 11.45 6.18 -17.26
CA TRP A 318 10.94 6.24 -15.89
C TRP A 318 11.97 5.71 -14.92
N VAL A 319 12.26 6.48 -13.88
CA VAL A 319 13.20 6.15 -12.81
C VAL A 319 12.39 5.88 -11.55
N PRO A 320 12.27 4.60 -11.09
CA PRO A 320 11.41 4.24 -9.97
C PRO A 320 11.86 4.76 -8.61
N GLY A 321 13.15 5.02 -8.46
CA GLY A 321 13.74 5.44 -7.19
C GLY A 321 14.17 4.27 -6.31
N PRO A 322 14.47 4.54 -5.04
CA PRO A 322 14.87 3.51 -4.10
C PRO A 322 13.71 2.55 -3.79
N ILE A 323 14.03 1.27 -3.60
CA ILE A 323 13.06 0.28 -3.16
C ILE A 323 12.72 0.55 -1.70
N VAL A 324 11.46 0.84 -1.43
CA VAL A 324 10.90 1.08 -0.09
C VAL A 324 9.79 0.07 0.22
N ALA A 325 9.61 -0.27 1.48
CA ALA A 325 8.63 -1.26 1.89
C ALA A 325 7.17 -0.79 1.65
N ARG A 326 6.93 0.51 1.77
CA ARG A 326 5.61 1.13 1.60
C ARG A 326 5.73 2.36 0.70
N PRO A 327 5.72 2.19 -0.62
CA PRO A 327 5.73 3.31 -1.55
C PRO A 327 4.47 4.15 -1.40
N VAL A 328 4.62 5.48 -1.48
CA VAL A 328 3.49 6.40 -1.39
C VAL A 328 2.97 6.68 -2.79
N TRP A 329 1.70 6.39 -3.00
CA TRP A 329 1.00 6.76 -4.22
C TRP A 329 0.74 8.26 -4.25
N THR A 330 0.87 8.87 -5.44
CA THR A 330 0.58 10.28 -5.68
C THR A 330 -0.36 10.45 -6.88
N PRO A 331 -1.23 11.48 -6.90
CA PRO A 331 -2.17 11.68 -8.00
C PRO A 331 -1.51 12.00 -9.34
N ALA A 332 -0.37 12.65 -9.30
CA ALA A 332 0.54 12.92 -10.43
C ALA A 332 1.84 13.51 -9.90
N LEU A 333 2.97 13.19 -10.52
CA LEU A 333 4.29 13.74 -10.17
C LEU A 333 4.70 14.79 -11.19
N VAL A 334 3.99 15.92 -11.16
CA VAL A 334 4.15 17.05 -12.09
C VAL A 334 4.42 18.35 -11.36
N GLY A 335 5.16 19.25 -12.01
CA GLY A 335 5.20 20.67 -11.68
C GLY A 335 4.16 21.41 -12.52
N TRP A 336 3.47 22.39 -11.90
CA TRP A 336 2.46 23.21 -12.57
C TRP A 336 3.05 24.56 -12.97
N VAL A 337 2.69 25.06 -14.17
CA VAL A 337 3.07 26.39 -14.66
C VAL A 337 1.82 27.21 -14.96
N GLY A 338 1.87 28.51 -14.57
CA GLY A 338 0.79 29.45 -14.78
C GLY A 338 0.01 29.77 -13.51
N GLY A 339 -0.51 30.99 -13.44
CA GLY A 339 -1.16 31.60 -12.27
C GLY A 339 -0.61 33.00 -12.01
N GLN A 340 -1.48 33.96 -11.67
CA GLN A 340 -1.11 35.35 -11.40
C GLN A 340 -0.39 35.50 -10.06
N SER A 341 0.85 35.12 -9.94
CA SER A 341 1.83 35.67 -9.00
C SER A 341 3.13 34.90 -9.04
N GLY A 342 4.24 35.61 -9.14
CA GLY A 342 5.62 35.13 -9.27
C GLY A 342 6.23 34.35 -8.11
N HIS A 343 5.41 33.59 -7.40
CA HIS A 343 5.82 32.55 -6.48
C HIS A 343 5.20 31.24 -6.98
N LEU A 344 5.99 30.18 -7.03
CA LEU A 344 5.57 28.80 -7.24
C LEU A 344 4.64 28.38 -6.07
N SER A 345 3.51 29.03 -5.95
CA SER A 345 2.50 28.76 -4.92
C SER A 345 1.38 27.98 -5.59
N TRP A 346 1.16 26.82 -5.07
CA TRP A 346 0.01 25.95 -5.30
C TRP A 346 -1.29 26.63 -4.85
N SER A 347 -1.77 27.62 -5.56
CA SER A 347 -3.09 28.16 -5.30
C SER A 347 -4.05 27.68 -6.37
N ILE A 348 -4.86 26.68 -6.01
CA ILE A 348 -6.15 26.42 -6.65
C ILE A 348 -7.06 27.59 -6.25
N GLY A 349 -6.86 28.73 -6.86
CA GLY A 349 -7.62 29.95 -6.69
C GLY A 349 -7.80 30.63 -8.04
N PHE A 350 -8.96 30.52 -8.66
CA PHE A 350 -9.47 31.33 -9.77
C PHE A 350 -8.45 31.71 -10.87
N GLY A 351 -7.75 30.71 -11.40
CA GLY A 351 -6.88 30.82 -12.57
C GLY A 351 -6.36 29.42 -12.84
N ALA A 352 -6.95 28.71 -13.80
CA ALA A 352 -6.49 27.36 -14.15
C ALA A 352 -4.99 27.39 -14.46
N PRO A 353 -4.19 26.38 -14.02
CA PRO A 353 -2.81 26.24 -14.44
C PRO A 353 -2.77 26.19 -15.96
N ILE A 354 -1.82 26.94 -16.57
CA ILE A 354 -1.70 27.03 -18.03
C ILE A 354 -1.04 25.78 -18.61
N GLY A 355 -0.31 25.02 -17.77
CA GLY A 355 0.37 23.80 -18.19
C GLY A 355 0.98 23.03 -17.01
N TRP A 356 1.53 21.87 -17.34
CA TRP A 356 2.24 21.01 -16.40
C TRP A 356 3.42 20.34 -17.11
N PHE A 357 4.40 19.88 -16.33
CA PHE A 357 5.54 19.11 -16.81
C PHE A 357 5.89 17.99 -15.83
N PRO A 358 6.44 16.84 -16.31
CA PRO A 358 6.88 15.76 -15.43
C PRO A 358 8.03 16.21 -14.55
N LEU A 359 8.01 15.84 -13.27
CA LEU A 359 9.14 16.06 -12.37
C LEU A 359 10.28 15.11 -12.72
N ALA A 360 11.49 15.67 -12.78
CA ALA A 360 12.74 14.93 -12.97
C ALA A 360 13.21 14.27 -11.65
N PRO A 361 14.14 13.29 -11.72
CA PRO A 361 14.83 12.78 -10.55
C PRO A 361 15.43 13.93 -9.74
N TYR A 362 15.35 13.82 -8.41
CA TYR A 362 15.78 14.84 -7.43
C TYR A 362 14.90 16.09 -7.35
N GLU A 363 13.94 16.31 -8.22
CA GLU A 363 12.95 17.37 -8.07
C GLU A 363 11.91 17.01 -7.01
N VAL A 364 11.61 17.99 -6.14
CA VAL A 364 10.72 17.80 -4.99
C VAL A 364 9.27 17.96 -5.44
N TYR A 365 8.48 16.96 -5.12
CA TYR A 365 7.02 17.05 -5.22
C TYR A 365 6.43 17.69 -3.98
N TYR A 366 5.64 18.72 -4.16
CA TYR A 366 4.87 19.38 -3.10
C TYR A 366 3.38 19.08 -3.29
N PRO A 367 2.77 18.24 -2.43
CA PRO A 367 1.37 17.90 -2.55
C PRO A 367 0.46 19.13 -2.41
N PRO A 368 -0.55 19.32 -3.30
CA PRO A 368 -1.53 20.41 -3.20
C PRO A 368 -2.65 20.10 -2.20
N TYR A 369 -2.66 18.94 -1.60
CA TYR A 369 -3.61 18.47 -0.62
C TYR A 369 -3.00 18.47 0.78
N ARG A 370 -3.84 18.29 1.81
CA ARG A 370 -3.39 18.27 3.20
C ARG A 370 -2.48 17.07 3.47
N HIS A 371 -1.37 17.29 4.15
CA HIS A 371 -0.33 16.30 4.39
C HIS A 371 0.55 16.69 5.57
N SER A 372 1.19 15.69 6.20
CA SER A 372 2.27 15.90 7.17
C SER A 372 3.63 16.09 6.49
N VAL A 373 4.60 16.56 7.26
CA VAL A 373 6.02 16.65 6.81
C VAL A 373 6.56 15.26 6.48
N VAL A 374 6.25 14.26 7.31
CA VAL A 374 6.69 12.86 7.13
C VAL A 374 6.14 12.27 5.82
N TYR A 375 4.90 12.58 5.47
CA TYR A 375 4.31 12.16 4.20
C TYR A 375 5.07 12.71 3.00
N VAL A 376 5.42 14.01 3.03
CA VAL A 376 6.21 14.65 1.97
C VAL A 376 7.61 14.05 1.85
N GLU A 377 8.27 13.75 2.96
CA GLU A 377 9.58 13.10 2.98
C GLU A 377 9.50 11.70 2.36
N ARG A 378 8.47 10.92 2.67
CA ARG A 378 8.24 9.59 2.07
C ARG A 378 8.03 9.62 0.55
N ILE A 379 7.41 10.67 0.00
CA ILE A 379 7.27 10.85 -1.46
C ILE A 379 8.61 11.25 -2.10
N ASN A 380 9.42 12.02 -1.37
CA ASN A 380 10.64 12.65 -1.88
C ASN A 380 11.92 11.97 -1.37
N VAL A 381 11.92 10.65 -1.20
CA VAL A 381 13.06 9.84 -0.73
C VAL A 381 14.35 9.98 -1.57
N TRP A 382 14.27 10.69 -2.70
CA TRP A 382 15.39 11.00 -3.58
C TRP A 382 16.39 12.03 -3.02
N ARG A 383 16.01 12.83 -2.00
CA ARG A 383 16.83 13.92 -1.46
C ARG A 383 18.13 13.47 -0.80
N GLU A 384 18.19 12.21 -0.34
CA GLU A 384 19.34 11.69 0.40
C GLU A 384 20.50 11.21 -0.47
N ARG A 385 20.34 11.19 -1.80
CA ARG A 385 21.35 10.75 -2.77
C ARG A 385 21.64 11.80 -3.84
N GLY A 386 21.68 13.06 -3.47
CA GLY A 386 22.21 14.10 -4.34
C GLY A 386 23.73 13.91 -4.59
N PRO A 387 24.26 14.36 -5.72
CA PRO A 387 25.66 14.18 -6.08
C PRO A 387 26.61 14.78 -5.04
#